data_f7e7a6cf063776de1589e2c1d1623e6f
#
_entry.id   f7e7a6cf063776de1589e2c1d1623e6f
#
_cell.length_a   1.000
_cell.length_b   1.000
_cell.length_c   1.000
_cell.angle_alpha   90.00
_cell.angle_beta   90.00
_cell.angle_gamma   90.00
#
_symmetry.space_group_name_H-M   'P 1'
#
loop_
_entity.id
_entity.type
_entity.pdbx_description
1 polymer ?
#
loop_
_entity_poly.entity_id
_entity_poly.type
_entity_poly.pdbx_seq_one_letter_code
_entity_poly.pdbx_strand_id
1 'polypeptide(L)'
;MNIQRITIETSSDAVQAAGAFYRDALGLAEHVAVRAASEPSSGFRGFAPSLIFVQPGDVDAAVERALAAGAKVIKPVAKSLWGYGGSFLAPDGTAWQIASANKTATAPATGEVERLVLLLGVDSVKASKRFYQEQGLTAAKSFPSYVEFDSGDVKLALYKRASLAKQVGIDPSGSGSHRLAVVAGGTFTDPDGYAWLTAESTVHAG
;
A
#
# COMPACT_ATOMS: atom_id res chain seq x y z
N MET A 1 -6.78 -2.80 17.00
CA MET A 1 -6.06 -3.83 16.19
C MET A 1 -4.82 -3.17 15.61
N ASN A 2 -3.66 -3.83 15.63
CA ASN A 2 -2.40 -3.32 15.07
C ASN A 2 -2.04 -4.07 13.79
N ILE A 3 -1.84 -3.38 12.68
CA ILE A 3 -1.32 -3.96 11.43
C ILE A 3 0.20 -3.90 11.49
N GLN A 4 0.82 -5.06 11.52
CA GLN A 4 2.27 -5.21 11.63
C GLN A 4 2.92 -5.24 10.25
N ARG A 5 2.27 -5.92 9.28
CA ARG A 5 2.85 -6.19 7.97
C ARG A 5 1.76 -6.44 6.92
N ILE A 6 2.10 -6.22 5.68
CA ILE A 6 1.34 -6.70 4.52
C ILE A 6 2.10 -7.80 3.80
N THR A 7 1.38 -8.77 3.26
CA THR A 7 1.94 -9.81 2.38
C THR A 7 1.36 -9.64 1.00
N ILE A 8 2.20 -9.29 0.04
CA ILE A 8 1.82 -9.14 -1.36
C ILE A 8 2.02 -10.47 -2.08
N GLU A 9 1.00 -10.92 -2.80
CA GLU A 9 1.08 -12.13 -3.60
C GLU A 9 1.41 -11.79 -5.06
N THR A 10 2.32 -12.56 -5.64
CA THR A 10 2.74 -12.41 -7.04
C THR A 10 2.96 -13.77 -7.68
N SER A 11 3.26 -13.81 -8.97
CA SER A 11 3.62 -15.08 -9.64
C SER A 11 4.87 -15.71 -8.99
N SER A 12 4.95 -17.02 -8.97
CA SER A 12 6.01 -17.76 -8.27
C SER A 12 7.42 -17.39 -8.76
N ASP A 13 7.57 -17.09 -10.04
CA ASP A 13 8.83 -16.66 -10.65
C ASP A 13 9.23 -15.22 -10.26
N ALA A 14 8.27 -14.38 -9.86
CA ALA A 14 8.53 -12.99 -9.46
C ALA A 14 8.77 -12.81 -7.96
N VAL A 15 8.54 -13.81 -7.11
CA VAL A 15 8.62 -13.69 -5.64
C VAL A 15 9.98 -13.17 -5.17
N GLN A 16 11.07 -13.75 -5.68
CA GLN A 16 12.41 -13.37 -5.27
C GLN A 16 12.75 -11.94 -5.66
N ALA A 17 12.45 -11.56 -6.90
CA ALA A 17 12.71 -10.21 -7.42
C ALA A 17 11.87 -9.15 -6.71
N ALA A 18 10.59 -9.43 -6.46
CA ALA A 18 9.70 -8.54 -5.71
C ALA A 18 10.15 -8.39 -4.26
N GLY A 19 10.55 -9.48 -3.60
CA GLY A 19 11.09 -9.44 -2.24
C GLY A 19 12.35 -8.60 -2.13
N ALA A 20 13.29 -8.74 -3.08
CA ALA A 20 14.48 -7.91 -3.16
C ALA A 20 14.13 -6.43 -3.40
N PHE A 21 13.18 -6.13 -4.30
CA PHE A 21 12.73 -4.78 -4.55
C PHE A 21 12.19 -4.09 -3.29
N TYR A 22 11.29 -4.73 -2.56
CA TYR A 22 10.71 -4.14 -1.34
C TYR A 22 11.73 -3.97 -0.22
N ARG A 23 12.64 -4.93 -0.07
CA ARG A 23 13.71 -4.86 0.95
C ARG A 23 14.76 -3.81 0.60
N ASP A 24 15.33 -3.88 -0.62
CA ASP A 24 16.56 -3.17 -0.94
C ASP A 24 16.29 -1.76 -1.53
N ALA A 25 15.25 -1.63 -2.39
CA ALA A 25 14.94 -0.33 -2.99
C ALA A 25 14.04 0.54 -2.10
N LEU A 26 13.08 -0.08 -1.39
CA LEU A 26 12.13 0.65 -0.56
C LEU A 26 12.41 0.60 0.95
N GLY A 27 13.30 -0.29 1.42
CA GLY A 27 13.63 -0.42 2.84
C GLY A 27 12.51 -1.03 3.69
N LEU A 28 11.64 -1.86 3.12
CA LEU A 28 10.40 -2.33 3.75
C LEU A 28 10.45 -3.80 4.21
N ALA A 29 11.63 -4.36 4.46
CA ALA A 29 11.79 -5.78 4.83
C ALA A 29 10.92 -6.22 6.02
N GLU A 30 10.69 -5.35 6.99
CA GLU A 30 9.89 -5.66 8.18
C GLU A 30 8.38 -5.56 7.95
N HIS A 31 7.95 -4.71 7.02
CA HIS A 31 6.54 -4.37 6.81
C HIS A 31 5.91 -4.97 5.56
N VAL A 32 6.72 -5.45 4.62
CA VAL A 32 6.25 -6.02 3.35
C VAL A 32 6.90 -7.39 3.13
N ALA A 33 6.08 -8.43 3.13
CA ALA A 33 6.46 -9.76 2.69
C ALA A 33 5.91 -10.04 1.29
N VAL A 34 6.51 -10.99 0.59
CA VAL A 34 6.05 -11.46 -0.72
C VAL A 34 5.91 -12.97 -0.70
N ARG A 35 4.84 -13.49 -1.27
CA ARG A 35 4.66 -14.94 -1.47
C ARG A 35 4.08 -15.23 -2.84
N ALA A 36 4.18 -16.51 -3.24
CA ALA A 36 3.56 -16.99 -4.47
C ALA A 36 2.04 -16.92 -4.37
N ALA A 37 1.42 -16.52 -5.44
CA ALA A 37 -0.01 -16.44 -5.58
C ALA A 37 -0.60 -17.80 -5.96
N SER A 38 -1.77 -18.14 -5.39
CA SER A 38 -2.56 -19.31 -5.79
C SER A 38 -3.46 -19.04 -6.99
N GLU A 39 -3.86 -17.78 -7.19
CA GLU A 39 -4.85 -17.40 -8.20
C GLU A 39 -4.32 -16.28 -9.13
N PRO A 40 -4.72 -16.22 -10.38
CA PRO A 40 -4.33 -15.15 -11.30
C PRO A 40 -4.99 -13.82 -10.92
N SER A 41 -4.36 -12.71 -11.27
CA SER A 41 -4.93 -11.37 -11.17
C SER A 41 -4.69 -10.59 -12.45
N SER A 42 -5.50 -9.57 -12.69
CA SER A 42 -5.37 -8.68 -13.85
C SER A 42 -5.64 -7.23 -13.46
N GLY A 43 -4.96 -6.30 -14.11
CA GLY A 43 -5.17 -4.88 -13.92
C GLY A 43 -5.00 -4.40 -12.47
N PHE A 44 -5.80 -3.44 -12.07
CA PHE A 44 -5.76 -2.89 -10.72
C PHE A 44 -6.29 -3.89 -9.69
N ARG A 45 -5.45 -4.26 -8.74
CA ARG A 45 -5.76 -5.25 -7.69
C ARG A 45 -6.58 -4.70 -6.52
N GLY A 46 -6.98 -3.44 -6.59
CA GLY A 46 -7.83 -2.78 -5.59
C GLY A 46 -7.08 -2.12 -4.45
N PHE A 47 -5.78 -2.27 -4.34
CA PHE A 47 -4.97 -1.66 -3.30
C PHE A 47 -3.74 -0.94 -3.86
N ALA A 48 -3.21 -0.02 -3.09
CA ALA A 48 -1.95 0.65 -3.36
C ALA A 48 -1.27 1.00 -2.02
N PRO A 49 -0.13 0.42 -1.69
CA PRO A 49 0.66 0.91 -0.57
C PRO A 49 1.22 2.30 -0.88
N SER A 50 1.37 3.13 0.15
CA SER A 50 1.87 4.49 0.03
C SER A 50 2.97 4.75 1.05
N LEU A 51 4.12 5.21 0.58
CA LEU A 51 5.20 5.72 1.44
C LEU A 51 5.05 7.23 1.59
N ILE A 52 4.99 7.68 2.83
CA ILE A 52 4.93 9.09 3.18
C ILE A 52 6.27 9.51 3.78
N PHE A 53 6.82 10.58 3.25
CA PHE A 53 8.07 11.18 3.69
C PHE A 53 7.83 12.60 4.21
N VAL A 54 8.71 13.06 5.10
CA VAL A 54 8.67 14.45 5.58
C VAL A 54 9.15 15.40 4.49
N GLN A 55 10.24 15.06 3.81
CA GLN A 55 10.87 15.95 2.83
C GLN A 55 10.58 15.54 1.37
N PRO A 56 10.31 16.50 0.47
CA PRO A 56 10.19 16.22 -0.97
C PRO A 56 11.43 15.55 -1.57
N GLY A 57 12.63 15.88 -1.10
CA GLY A 57 13.86 15.26 -1.56
C GLY A 57 13.93 13.75 -1.25
N ASP A 58 13.31 13.29 -0.17
CA ASP A 58 13.21 11.85 0.13
C ASP A 58 12.26 11.14 -0.83
N VAL A 59 11.19 11.83 -1.29
CA VAL A 59 10.28 11.32 -2.34
C VAL A 59 11.07 11.11 -3.64
N ASP A 60 11.85 12.10 -4.08
CA ASP A 60 12.66 12.01 -5.30
C ASP A 60 13.66 10.85 -5.20
N ALA A 61 14.44 10.80 -4.12
CA ALA A 61 15.42 9.74 -3.91
C ALA A 61 14.80 8.34 -3.85
N ALA A 62 13.62 8.19 -3.24
CA ALA A 62 12.92 6.91 -3.18
C ALA A 62 12.38 6.48 -4.56
N VAL A 63 11.87 7.41 -5.37
CA VAL A 63 11.46 7.13 -6.75
C VAL A 63 12.66 6.74 -7.60
N GLU A 64 13.78 7.45 -7.51
CA GLU A 64 15.00 7.10 -8.24
C GLU A 64 15.49 5.69 -7.90
N ARG A 65 15.53 5.30 -6.62
CA ARG A 65 15.88 3.94 -6.20
C ARG A 65 14.90 2.90 -6.75
N ALA A 66 13.60 3.18 -6.68
CA ALA A 66 12.57 2.29 -7.21
C ALA A 66 12.72 2.07 -8.73
N LEU A 67 12.95 3.13 -9.49
CA LEU A 67 13.17 3.06 -10.94
C LEU A 67 14.46 2.30 -11.30
N ALA A 68 15.55 2.56 -10.59
CA ALA A 68 16.80 1.81 -10.75
C ALA A 68 16.62 0.31 -10.46
N ALA A 69 15.69 -0.06 -9.59
CA ALA A 69 15.33 -1.45 -9.26
C ALA A 69 14.20 -2.03 -10.14
N GLY A 70 13.85 -1.38 -11.27
CA GLY A 70 12.94 -1.91 -12.28
C GLY A 70 11.48 -1.49 -12.15
N ALA A 71 11.14 -0.55 -11.26
CA ALA A 71 9.81 0.05 -11.24
C ALA A 71 9.54 0.89 -12.50
N LYS A 72 8.25 1.08 -12.83
CA LYS A 72 7.81 1.88 -13.98
C LYS A 72 6.93 3.04 -13.51
N VAL A 73 7.24 4.26 -13.92
CA VAL A 73 6.43 5.44 -13.59
C VAL A 73 5.00 5.28 -14.10
N ILE A 74 4.03 5.54 -13.22
CA ILE A 74 2.63 5.75 -13.59
C ILE A 74 2.36 7.25 -13.65
N LYS A 75 2.60 7.97 -12.55
CA LYS A 75 2.52 9.44 -12.49
C LYS A 75 3.89 9.98 -12.08
N PRO A 76 4.47 10.86 -12.89
CA PRO A 76 5.69 11.58 -12.48
C PRO A 76 5.49 12.32 -11.16
N VAL A 77 6.56 12.45 -10.40
CA VAL A 77 6.55 13.24 -9.16
C VAL A 77 6.26 14.70 -9.49
N ALA A 78 5.29 15.28 -8.82
CA ALA A 78 4.87 16.66 -9.04
C ALA A 78 4.24 17.28 -7.80
N LYS A 79 4.24 18.62 -7.74
CA LYS A 79 3.46 19.37 -6.75
C LYS A 79 1.97 19.29 -7.07
N SER A 80 1.16 19.11 -6.05
CA SER A 80 -0.31 19.07 -6.14
C SER A 80 -0.94 19.97 -5.07
N LEU A 81 -2.26 20.04 -5.03
CA LEU A 81 -2.95 20.71 -3.93
C LEU A 81 -2.58 20.09 -2.56
N TRP A 82 -2.37 18.77 -2.53
CA TRP A 82 -2.22 17.97 -1.31
C TRP A 82 -0.77 17.71 -0.89
N GLY A 83 0.20 18.16 -1.63
CA GLY A 83 1.62 17.92 -1.33
C GLY A 83 2.46 17.72 -2.58
N TYR A 84 3.50 16.91 -2.45
CA TYR A 84 4.46 16.55 -3.49
C TYR A 84 4.54 15.02 -3.58
N GLY A 85 4.41 14.44 -4.77
CA GLY A 85 4.47 12.99 -4.92
C GLY A 85 4.12 12.48 -6.30
N GLY A 86 4.20 11.17 -6.45
CA GLY A 86 3.94 10.45 -7.68
C GLY A 86 3.51 9.00 -7.42
N SER A 87 3.48 8.20 -8.48
CA SER A 87 3.18 6.77 -8.38
C SER A 87 3.95 5.96 -9.42
N PHE A 88 4.20 4.70 -9.09
CA PHE A 88 4.89 3.75 -9.97
C PHE A 88 4.30 2.35 -9.83
N LEU A 89 4.55 1.49 -10.83
CA LEU A 89 4.36 0.06 -10.74
C LEU A 89 5.67 -0.58 -10.27
N ALA A 90 5.61 -1.36 -9.22
CA ALA A 90 6.69 -2.25 -8.82
C ALA A 90 6.88 -3.38 -9.86
N PRO A 91 8.01 -4.11 -9.86
CA PRO A 91 8.26 -5.19 -10.82
C PRO A 91 7.20 -6.30 -10.81
N ASP A 92 6.53 -6.52 -9.68
CA ASP A 92 5.44 -7.48 -9.51
C ASP A 92 4.07 -6.94 -9.96
N GLY A 93 4.01 -5.73 -10.50
CA GLY A 93 2.78 -5.07 -10.96
C GLY A 93 1.95 -4.40 -9.85
N THR A 94 2.44 -4.34 -8.61
CA THR A 94 1.78 -3.58 -7.55
C THR A 94 1.95 -2.08 -7.78
N ALA A 95 0.82 -1.34 -7.78
CA ALA A 95 0.85 0.11 -7.85
C ALA A 95 1.22 0.70 -6.48
N TRP A 96 2.21 1.58 -6.45
CA TRP A 96 2.68 2.29 -5.27
C TRP A 96 2.50 3.78 -5.42
N GLN A 97 2.16 4.46 -4.31
CA GLN A 97 2.21 5.90 -4.19
C GLN A 97 3.39 6.30 -3.33
N ILE A 98 4.05 7.39 -3.69
CA ILE A 98 5.08 8.04 -2.85
C ILE A 98 4.73 9.51 -2.72
N ALA A 99 4.72 10.04 -1.51
CA ALA A 99 4.29 11.40 -1.27
C ALA A 99 4.95 12.05 -0.05
N SER A 100 4.94 13.38 -0.04
CA SER A 100 5.18 14.23 1.11
C SER A 100 4.06 15.26 1.22
N ALA A 101 3.61 15.58 2.43
CA ALA A 101 2.70 16.70 2.65
C ALA A 101 3.36 18.05 2.34
N ASN A 102 4.68 18.13 2.50
CA ASN A 102 5.47 19.32 2.19
C ASN A 102 5.70 19.43 0.68
N LYS A 103 5.53 20.63 0.14
CA LYS A 103 5.76 20.94 -1.29
C LYS A 103 7.14 21.52 -1.58
N THR A 104 7.84 21.92 -0.51
CA THR A 104 9.16 22.51 -0.57
C THR A 104 10.01 21.91 0.54
N ALA A 105 11.25 21.59 0.22
CA ALA A 105 12.19 21.08 1.20
C ALA A 105 12.44 22.13 2.30
N THR A 106 12.34 21.70 3.54
CA THR A 106 12.63 22.50 4.75
C THR A 106 13.89 22.02 5.46
N ALA A 107 14.39 20.85 5.08
CA ALA A 107 15.63 20.23 5.56
C ALA A 107 16.21 19.31 4.47
N PRO A 108 17.48 18.88 4.59
CA PRO A 108 18.05 17.86 3.73
C PRO A 108 17.24 16.55 3.77
N ALA A 109 17.29 15.78 2.69
CA ALA A 109 16.74 14.45 2.63
C ALA A 109 17.49 13.51 3.60
N THR A 110 16.75 12.70 4.35
CA THR A 110 17.29 11.75 5.34
C THR A 110 17.09 10.30 4.92
N GLY A 111 16.19 10.05 3.97
CA GLY A 111 15.71 8.71 3.60
C GLY A 111 14.69 8.13 4.56
N GLU A 112 14.32 8.84 5.63
CA GLU A 112 13.41 8.35 6.65
C GLU A 112 11.95 8.34 6.15
N VAL A 113 11.34 7.16 6.22
CA VAL A 113 9.91 6.98 5.95
C VAL A 113 9.11 7.41 7.19
N GLU A 114 8.30 8.44 7.05
CA GLU A 114 7.41 8.90 8.12
C GLU A 114 6.30 7.87 8.40
N ARG A 115 5.68 7.35 7.33
CA ARG A 115 4.58 6.39 7.45
C ARG A 115 4.49 5.48 6.23
N LEU A 116 4.18 4.21 6.48
CA LEU A 116 3.64 3.29 5.48
C LEU A 116 2.11 3.25 5.64
N VAL A 117 1.37 3.54 4.57
CA VAL A 117 -0.10 3.53 4.54
C VAL A 117 -0.56 2.50 3.51
N LEU A 118 -1.36 1.54 3.94
CA LEU A 118 -2.07 0.65 3.03
C LEU A 118 -3.37 1.34 2.59
N LEU A 119 -3.47 1.69 1.31
CA LEU A 119 -4.69 2.23 0.72
C LEU A 119 -5.51 1.08 0.13
N LEU A 120 -6.71 0.85 0.65
CA LEU A 120 -7.65 -0.15 0.13
C LEU A 120 -8.76 0.54 -0.67
N GLY A 121 -8.96 0.07 -1.89
CA GLY A 121 -10.08 0.41 -2.74
C GLY A 121 -11.26 -0.49 -2.43
N VAL A 122 -12.30 0.06 -1.82
CA VAL A 122 -13.49 -0.65 -1.38
C VAL A 122 -14.72 -0.23 -2.17
N ASP A 123 -15.74 -1.08 -2.21
CA ASP A 123 -16.99 -0.76 -2.90
C ASP A 123 -17.78 0.32 -2.13
N SER A 124 -17.82 0.22 -0.80
CA SER A 124 -18.50 1.18 0.06
C SER A 124 -17.65 1.58 1.26
N VAL A 125 -17.08 2.78 1.22
CA VAL A 125 -16.26 3.33 2.33
C VAL A 125 -17.06 3.32 3.66
N LYS A 126 -18.38 3.60 3.63
CA LYS A 126 -19.23 3.59 4.82
C LYS A 126 -19.40 2.18 5.39
N ALA A 127 -19.65 1.18 4.54
CA ALA A 127 -19.83 -0.19 4.97
C ALA A 127 -18.52 -0.79 5.48
N SER A 128 -17.42 -0.64 4.74
CA SER A 128 -16.10 -1.13 5.14
C SER A 128 -15.59 -0.43 6.40
N LYS A 129 -15.84 0.89 6.57
CA LYS A 129 -15.55 1.59 7.82
C LYS A 129 -16.23 0.92 9.01
N ARG A 130 -17.54 0.66 8.92
CA ARG A 130 -18.30 0.01 10.00
C ARG A 130 -17.72 -1.37 10.30
N PHE A 131 -17.49 -2.17 9.26
CA PHE A 131 -16.90 -3.49 9.39
C PHE A 131 -15.58 -3.44 10.15
N TYR A 132 -14.64 -2.59 9.75
CA TYR A 132 -13.34 -2.48 10.42
C TYR A 132 -13.43 -1.95 11.86
N GLN A 133 -14.41 -1.10 12.16
CA GLN A 133 -14.67 -0.69 13.54
C GLN A 133 -15.21 -1.86 14.39
N GLU A 134 -16.05 -2.73 13.83
CA GLU A 134 -16.51 -3.97 14.47
C GLU A 134 -15.34 -4.96 14.69
N GLN A 135 -14.30 -4.92 13.85
CA GLN A 135 -13.04 -5.67 14.04
C GLN A 135 -12.08 -4.98 15.03
N GLY A 136 -12.45 -3.87 15.65
CA GLY A 136 -11.67 -3.19 16.69
C GLY A 136 -10.67 -2.13 16.16
N LEU A 137 -10.80 -1.67 14.92
CA LEU A 137 -10.03 -0.53 14.42
C LEU A 137 -10.71 0.80 14.80
N THR A 138 -9.92 1.79 15.16
CA THR A 138 -10.39 3.14 15.48
C THR A 138 -10.13 4.09 14.32
N ALA A 139 -11.17 4.75 13.82
CA ALA A 139 -11.02 5.75 12.76
C ALA A 139 -10.33 7.01 13.32
N ALA A 140 -9.19 7.37 12.76
CA ALA A 140 -8.43 8.58 13.07
C ALA A 140 -8.94 9.79 12.27
N LYS A 141 -9.29 9.56 10.99
CA LYS A 141 -9.89 10.57 10.11
C LYS A 141 -11.06 9.94 9.36
N SER A 142 -12.13 10.69 9.14
CA SER A 142 -13.31 10.18 8.44
C SER A 142 -14.01 11.27 7.64
N PHE A 143 -14.05 11.06 6.32
CA PHE A 143 -14.79 11.85 5.34
C PHE A 143 -15.70 10.92 4.52
N PRO A 144 -16.68 11.42 3.78
CA PRO A 144 -17.58 10.56 3.01
C PRO A 144 -16.91 9.62 2.01
N SER A 145 -15.76 10.04 1.46
CA SER A 145 -15.00 9.29 0.43
C SER A 145 -13.66 8.72 0.91
N TYR A 146 -13.31 8.94 2.18
CA TYR A 146 -12.01 8.57 2.75
C TYR A 146 -12.11 8.30 4.24
N VAL A 147 -11.48 7.23 4.69
CA VAL A 147 -11.31 6.95 6.12
C VAL A 147 -9.88 6.51 6.35
N GLU A 148 -9.23 7.02 7.38
CA GLU A 148 -7.92 6.56 7.88
C GLU A 148 -8.11 6.01 9.29
N PHE A 149 -7.51 4.85 9.56
CA PHE A 149 -7.54 4.20 10.86
C PHE A 149 -6.19 4.33 11.57
N ASP A 150 -6.25 4.44 12.88
CA ASP A 150 -5.08 4.21 13.73
C ASP A 150 -4.89 2.70 13.88
N SER A 151 -3.95 2.15 13.12
CA SER A 151 -3.76 0.71 12.92
C SER A 151 -2.31 0.25 13.12
N GLY A 152 -1.52 1.00 13.88
CA GLY A 152 -0.16 0.61 14.25
C GLY A 152 0.91 0.97 13.22
N ASP A 153 1.85 0.05 12.95
CA ASP A 153 3.03 0.30 12.13
C ASP A 153 2.67 0.56 10.67
N VAL A 154 1.70 -0.18 10.14
CA VAL A 154 1.10 0.09 8.84
C VAL A 154 -0.26 0.75 9.05
N LYS A 155 -0.40 1.99 8.59
CA LYS A 155 -1.68 2.70 8.63
C LYS A 155 -2.63 2.15 7.57
N LEU A 156 -3.93 2.08 7.87
CA LEU A 156 -4.96 1.68 6.93
C LEU A 156 -5.76 2.88 6.48
N ALA A 157 -5.97 3.02 5.17
CA ALA A 157 -6.91 4.00 4.65
C ALA A 157 -7.82 3.40 3.57
N LEU A 158 -9.09 3.82 3.57
CA LEU A 158 -10.11 3.36 2.64
C LEU A 158 -10.48 4.47 1.64
N TYR A 159 -10.60 4.06 0.39
CA TYR A 159 -11.12 4.85 -0.72
C TYR A 159 -12.16 4.05 -1.49
N LYS A 160 -13.05 4.71 -2.24
CA LYS A 160 -13.75 4.02 -3.32
C LYS A 160 -12.72 3.49 -4.32
N ARG A 161 -12.87 2.24 -4.78
CA ARG A 161 -11.93 1.58 -5.71
C ARG A 161 -11.58 2.44 -6.92
N ALA A 162 -12.57 3.01 -7.60
CA ALA A 162 -12.34 3.89 -8.75
C ALA A 162 -11.59 5.18 -8.38
N SER A 163 -11.82 5.72 -7.18
CA SER A 163 -11.12 6.91 -6.69
C SER A 163 -9.66 6.62 -6.39
N LEU A 164 -9.36 5.46 -5.78
CA LEU A 164 -7.99 5.04 -5.53
C LEU A 164 -7.24 4.81 -6.85
N ALA A 165 -7.84 4.08 -7.80
CA ALA A 165 -7.25 3.86 -9.12
C ALA A 165 -6.91 5.18 -9.83
N LYS A 166 -7.84 6.15 -9.83
CA LYS A 166 -7.61 7.49 -10.36
C LYS A 166 -6.47 8.22 -9.62
N GLN A 167 -6.40 8.08 -8.29
CA GLN A 167 -5.36 8.70 -7.47
C GLN A 167 -3.97 8.20 -7.87
N VAL A 168 -3.79 6.89 -8.01
CA VAL A 168 -2.51 6.31 -8.44
C VAL A 168 -2.28 6.38 -9.95
N GLY A 169 -3.32 6.67 -10.76
CA GLY A 169 -3.21 6.88 -12.21
C GLY A 169 -3.33 5.61 -13.04
N ILE A 170 -4.04 4.60 -12.54
CA ILE A 170 -4.27 3.33 -13.21
C ILE A 170 -5.76 3.19 -13.55
N ASP A 171 -6.09 2.38 -14.56
CA ASP A 171 -7.47 2.03 -14.87
C ASP A 171 -8.10 1.25 -13.69
N PRO A 172 -9.33 1.57 -13.25
CA PRO A 172 -9.97 0.90 -12.12
C PRO A 172 -10.37 -0.56 -12.39
N SER A 173 -10.39 -0.99 -13.65
CA SER A 173 -10.71 -2.36 -14.02
C SER A 173 -9.60 -3.32 -13.58
N GLY A 174 -9.99 -4.51 -13.21
CA GLY A 174 -9.09 -5.55 -12.78
C GLY A 174 -9.62 -6.34 -11.59
N SER A 175 -8.87 -7.36 -11.20
CA SER A 175 -9.23 -8.30 -10.14
C SER A 175 -8.06 -8.55 -9.21
N GLY A 176 -8.28 -9.23 -8.08
CA GLY A 176 -7.21 -9.74 -7.25
C GLY A 176 -7.04 -9.05 -5.91
N SER A 177 -8.10 -8.58 -5.25
CA SER A 177 -8.05 -8.19 -3.84
C SER A 177 -7.45 -9.29 -2.96
N HIS A 178 -7.63 -10.55 -3.33
CA HIS A 178 -7.01 -11.73 -2.72
C HIS A 178 -5.48 -11.79 -2.87
N ARG A 179 -4.89 -10.88 -3.64
CA ARG A 179 -3.43 -10.75 -3.83
C ARG A 179 -2.74 -9.97 -2.72
N LEU A 180 -3.45 -9.67 -1.68
CA LEU A 180 -2.97 -8.99 -0.49
C LEU A 180 -3.49 -9.72 0.74
N ALA A 181 -2.61 -10.03 1.67
CA ALA A 181 -2.97 -10.39 3.03
C ALA A 181 -2.44 -9.35 4.01
N VAL A 182 -3.27 -8.94 4.96
CA VAL A 182 -2.93 -8.00 6.03
C VAL A 182 -2.63 -8.79 7.29
N VAL A 183 -1.43 -8.65 7.85
CA VAL A 183 -1.03 -9.34 9.09
C VAL A 183 -1.35 -8.46 10.29
N ALA A 184 -2.32 -8.90 11.09
CA ALA A 184 -2.85 -8.17 12.23
C ALA A 184 -3.35 -9.11 13.33
N GLY A 185 -4.13 -8.61 14.28
CA GLY A 185 -4.62 -9.36 15.43
C GLY A 185 -5.83 -10.28 15.19
N GLY A 186 -6.21 -10.58 13.95
CA GLY A 186 -7.37 -11.41 13.65
C GLY A 186 -7.30 -12.08 12.28
N THR A 187 -8.01 -13.21 12.11
CA THR A 187 -8.12 -13.91 10.82
C THR A 187 -9.54 -13.81 10.29
N PHE A 188 -9.72 -13.12 9.17
CA PHE A 188 -10.98 -12.95 8.47
C PHE A 188 -10.75 -12.51 7.02
N THR A 189 -11.79 -12.56 6.21
CA THR A 189 -11.83 -11.89 4.90
C THR A 189 -12.80 -10.72 5.01
N ASP A 190 -12.41 -9.56 4.55
CA ASP A 190 -13.26 -8.38 4.57
C ASP A 190 -14.30 -8.42 3.43
N PRO A 191 -15.32 -7.50 3.42
CA PRO A 191 -16.35 -7.48 2.41
C PRO A 191 -15.85 -7.29 0.97
N ASP A 192 -14.66 -6.75 0.80
CA ASP A 192 -14.06 -6.45 -0.50
C ASP A 192 -13.05 -7.53 -0.94
N GLY A 193 -12.92 -8.63 -0.16
CA GLY A 193 -12.09 -9.80 -0.49
C GLY A 193 -10.64 -9.73 -0.03
N TYR A 194 -10.27 -8.76 0.81
CA TYR A 194 -8.92 -8.72 1.39
C TYR A 194 -8.79 -9.67 2.56
N ALA A 195 -7.76 -10.51 2.54
CA ALA A 195 -7.47 -11.45 3.61
C ALA A 195 -6.76 -10.77 4.79
N TRP A 196 -7.20 -11.09 6.00
CA TRP A 196 -6.58 -10.68 7.25
C TRP A 196 -6.11 -11.93 7.99
N LEU A 197 -4.89 -11.92 8.50
CA LEU A 197 -4.23 -13.06 9.12
C LEU A 197 -3.60 -12.66 10.44
N THR A 198 -3.49 -13.62 11.36
CA THR A 198 -2.60 -13.45 12.54
C THR A 198 -1.14 -13.69 12.16
N ALA A 199 -0.22 -13.15 12.94
CA ALA A 199 1.22 -13.39 12.73
C ALA A 199 1.58 -14.89 12.76
N GLU A 200 0.91 -15.69 13.58
CA GLU A 200 1.11 -17.13 13.67
C GLU A 200 0.66 -17.88 12.42
N SER A 201 -0.41 -17.41 11.76
CA SER A 201 -0.93 -18.02 10.53
C SER A 201 0.03 -17.90 9.33
N THR A 202 1.01 -17.00 9.40
CA THR A 202 1.96 -16.77 8.30
C THR A 202 3.14 -17.73 8.33
N VAL A 203 3.39 -18.41 9.45
CA VAL A 203 4.55 -19.34 9.64
C VAL A 203 4.30 -20.70 8.99
N HIS A 204 3.06 -21.10 8.75
CA HIS A 204 2.68 -22.43 8.23
C HIS A 204 2.42 -22.47 6.72
N ALA A 205 2.66 -21.39 5.98
CA ALA A 205 2.42 -21.27 4.53
C ALA A 205 3.73 -21.11 3.72
N GLY A 206 4.85 -21.65 4.25
CA GLY A 206 6.16 -21.67 3.61
C GLY A 206 6.52 -23.05 3.07
#